data_51bb80c5ec4dc78612e06f3666aff54e
#
_entry.id   51bb80c5ec4dc78612e06f3666aff54e
#
_cell.length_a   1.000
_cell.length_b   1.000
_cell.length_c   1.000
_cell.angle_alpha   90.00
_cell.angle_beta   90.00
_cell.angle_gamma   90.00
#
_symmetry.space_group_name_H-M   'P 1'
#
loop_
_entity.id
_entity.type
_entity.pdbx_description
1 polymer ?
#
loop_
_entity_poly.entity_id
_entity_poly.type
_entity_poly.pdbx_seq_one_letter_code
_entity_poly.pdbx_strand_id
1 'polypeptide(L)'
;MKYKHLLLFLAFTIIAVALSACAGGATQASSWPGLTVDEQYAYVAYNTQVYAVDLVNGTEKWRFPGEPDNNITFYSDPSLSEDGQLIVGGYDGVLYSLAADTGQMTGGNWPFSEAEGRYIASALVVEEFIYAPAADDNLYALDLDSNLQWTFSSEGESWAQPVTDNECECLYLSSMEHTVYAIDPVSGSQIWQSPHLGGSIVGTPAISEQGVLYVGTVGGKLFALDAKDGSILWEFTTEGWIWSGPALDDGILYFGDLDGYFYAVDAQAGTQKWRLTPEQLDGEIVGSPLVIGQDIYVPSQDGNLYKLDTSGKIIWTQTIGGSLNTSPKSANNLILVAPVKTDELLIALNEDGVKQWSFIPTEK
;
A
#
# COMPACT_ATOMS: atom_id res chain seq x y z
N MET A 1 -13.61 42.31 48.25
CA MET A 1 -13.75 42.78 46.83
C MET A 1 -12.58 42.41 45.92
N LYS A 2 -11.41 42.03 46.43
CA LYS A 2 -10.21 41.71 45.60
C LYS A 2 -10.22 40.30 44.95
N TYR A 3 -10.99 39.35 45.45
CA TYR A 3 -11.04 37.99 44.93
C TYR A 3 -12.03 37.74 43.74
N LYS A 4 -13.03 38.62 43.57
CA LYS A 4 -13.98 38.52 42.46
C LYS A 4 -13.34 38.89 41.09
N HIS A 5 -12.39 39.80 41.07
CA HIS A 5 -11.69 40.18 39.84
C HIS A 5 -10.63 39.15 39.43
N LEU A 6 -10.03 38.43 40.40
CA LEU A 6 -9.06 37.38 40.11
C LEU A 6 -9.73 36.12 39.49
N LEU A 7 -10.92 35.79 39.99
CA LEU A 7 -11.73 34.65 39.42
C LEU A 7 -12.27 34.98 38.03
N LEU A 8 -12.62 36.23 37.73
CA LEU A 8 -13.03 36.64 36.39
C LEU A 8 -11.84 36.62 35.41
N PHE A 9 -10.64 37.01 35.85
CA PHE A 9 -9.45 36.95 35.00
C PHE A 9 -9.01 35.50 34.71
N LEU A 10 -9.10 34.57 35.69
CA LEU A 10 -8.84 33.15 35.48
C LEU A 10 -9.87 32.49 34.56
N ALA A 11 -11.16 32.88 34.70
CA ALA A 11 -12.21 32.34 33.82
C ALA A 11 -12.04 32.84 32.36
N PHE A 12 -11.62 34.10 32.17
CA PHE A 12 -11.36 34.63 30.82
C PHE A 12 -10.12 34.01 30.15
N THR A 13 -9.05 33.74 30.94
CA THR A 13 -7.87 33.05 30.42
C THR A 13 -8.14 31.56 30.07
N ILE A 14 -8.98 30.88 30.86
CA ILE A 14 -9.38 29.49 30.55
C ILE A 14 -10.28 29.43 29.31
N ILE A 15 -11.19 30.40 29.13
CA ILE A 15 -12.03 30.48 27.91
C ILE A 15 -11.20 30.86 26.68
N ALA A 16 -10.18 31.75 26.82
CA ALA A 16 -9.28 32.08 25.71
C ALA A 16 -8.38 30.93 25.29
N VAL A 17 -7.94 30.08 26.23
CA VAL A 17 -7.17 28.85 25.92
C VAL A 17 -8.06 27.76 25.33
N ALA A 18 -9.33 27.68 25.76
CA ALA A 18 -10.29 26.74 25.18
C ALA A 18 -10.73 27.14 23.75
N LEU A 19 -10.78 28.43 23.43
CA LEU A 19 -11.10 28.92 22.09
C LEU A 19 -9.91 28.86 21.11
N SER A 20 -8.66 28.90 21.62
CA SER A 20 -7.49 28.64 20.75
C SER A 20 -7.24 27.17 20.47
N ALA A 21 -7.82 26.26 21.26
CA ALA A 21 -7.77 24.81 20.97
C ALA A 21 -8.78 24.35 19.87
N CYS A 22 -9.74 25.21 19.50
CA CYS A 22 -10.66 24.96 18.38
C CYS A 22 -10.25 25.64 17.06
N ALA A 23 -9.11 26.33 17.03
CA ALA A 23 -8.47 26.83 15.80
C ALA A 23 -7.31 25.90 15.40
N GLY A 24 -7.47 24.60 15.64
CA GLY A 24 -6.66 23.59 14.99
C GLY A 24 -7.02 23.60 13.52
N GLY A 25 -6.17 24.17 12.68
CA GLY A 25 -6.20 23.87 11.27
C GLY A 25 -6.23 22.33 11.15
N ALA A 26 -7.11 21.80 10.33
CA ALA A 26 -7.09 20.39 10.02
C ALA A 26 -5.63 20.05 9.69
N THR A 27 -4.98 19.25 10.52
CA THR A 27 -3.67 18.71 10.18
C THR A 27 -3.92 17.88 8.95
N GLN A 28 -3.45 18.33 7.81
CA GLN A 28 -3.51 17.56 6.58
C GLN A 28 -2.91 16.20 6.90
N ALA A 29 -3.68 15.14 6.71
CA ALA A 29 -3.18 13.80 6.95
C ALA A 29 -1.97 13.59 6.02
N SER A 30 -0.80 13.32 6.60
CA SER A 30 0.37 13.03 5.77
C SER A 30 0.17 11.66 5.13
N SER A 31 0.04 11.60 3.81
CA SER A 31 -0.03 10.34 3.07
C SER A 31 1.35 9.71 2.91
N TRP A 32 1.36 8.43 2.57
CA TRP A 32 2.55 7.76 2.03
C TRP A 32 2.42 7.75 0.51
N PRO A 33 3.52 7.88 -0.23
CA PRO A 33 3.45 7.82 -1.67
C PRO A 33 3.02 6.42 -2.13
N GLY A 34 1.94 6.32 -2.90
CA GLY A 34 1.61 5.13 -3.67
C GLY A 34 2.43 5.12 -4.96
N LEU A 35 2.97 3.99 -5.37
CA LEU A 35 3.87 3.89 -6.53
C LEU A 35 3.49 2.71 -7.44
N THR A 36 3.26 3.01 -8.71
CA THR A 36 3.08 2.03 -9.78
C THR A 36 3.90 2.42 -11.00
N VAL A 37 4.26 1.46 -11.84
CA VAL A 37 5.09 1.68 -13.03
C VAL A 37 4.54 0.92 -14.23
N ASP A 38 4.73 1.49 -15.41
CA ASP A 38 4.66 0.79 -16.69
C ASP A 38 6.04 0.81 -17.40
N GLU A 39 6.06 0.58 -18.70
CA GLU A 39 7.30 0.59 -19.48
C GLU A 39 7.86 2.02 -19.71
N GLN A 40 7.05 3.08 -19.53
CA GLN A 40 7.41 4.46 -19.87
C GLN A 40 7.40 5.39 -18.66
N TYR A 41 6.48 5.19 -17.72
CA TYR A 41 6.21 6.11 -16.63
C TYR A 41 6.18 5.42 -15.26
N ALA A 42 6.56 6.18 -14.25
CA ALA A 42 6.22 5.90 -12.86
C ALA A 42 5.05 6.80 -12.45
N TYR A 43 4.01 6.21 -11.85
CA TYR A 43 2.84 6.91 -11.35
C TYR A 43 2.91 6.99 -9.84
N VAL A 44 2.98 8.21 -9.31
CA VAL A 44 3.11 8.44 -7.86
C VAL A 44 1.89 9.19 -7.35
N ALA A 45 1.12 8.55 -6.49
CA ALA A 45 0.00 9.16 -5.78
C ALA A 45 0.48 9.64 -4.41
N TYR A 46 0.48 10.94 -4.17
CA TYR A 46 1.00 11.51 -2.92
C TYR A 46 0.28 12.79 -2.54
N ASN A 47 -0.10 12.90 -1.27
CA ASN A 47 -0.87 14.03 -0.75
C ASN A 47 -2.09 14.32 -1.65
N THR A 48 -2.14 15.50 -2.26
CA THR A 48 -3.29 15.98 -3.02
C THR A 48 -3.18 15.73 -4.53
N GLN A 49 -2.13 15.05 -5.01
CA GLN A 49 -1.88 14.89 -6.43
C GLN A 49 -1.36 13.51 -6.81
N VAL A 50 -1.63 13.13 -8.05
CA VAL A 50 -1.03 11.99 -8.75
C VAL A 50 -0.11 12.55 -9.83
N TYR A 51 1.09 12.00 -9.95
CA TYR A 51 2.10 12.41 -10.92
C TYR A 51 2.46 11.26 -11.83
N ALA A 52 2.63 11.52 -13.14
CA ALA A 52 3.36 10.63 -14.03
C ALA A 52 4.76 11.19 -14.28
N VAL A 53 5.76 10.37 -14.05
CA VAL A 53 7.18 10.72 -14.15
C VAL A 53 7.83 9.84 -15.21
N ASP A 54 8.48 10.46 -16.19
CA ASP A 54 9.20 9.78 -17.28
C ASP A 54 10.38 8.97 -16.74
N LEU A 55 10.41 7.67 -17.01
CA LEU A 55 11.41 6.73 -16.49
C LEU A 55 12.81 6.97 -17.06
N VAL A 56 12.94 7.63 -18.23
CA VAL A 56 14.24 7.87 -18.85
C VAL A 56 15.03 8.97 -18.15
N ASN A 57 14.32 10.01 -17.68
CA ASN A 57 14.98 11.24 -17.21
C ASN A 57 14.44 11.82 -15.90
N GLY A 58 13.39 11.21 -15.31
CA GLY A 58 12.81 11.67 -14.04
C GLY A 58 12.00 12.97 -14.15
N THR A 59 11.58 13.39 -15.36
CA THR A 59 10.79 14.60 -15.53
C THR A 59 9.29 14.33 -15.43
N GLU A 60 8.54 15.30 -14.87
CA GLU A 60 7.09 15.23 -14.84
C GLU A 60 6.49 15.25 -16.25
N LYS A 61 5.64 14.28 -16.51
CA LYS A 61 4.85 14.22 -17.75
C LYS A 61 3.51 14.93 -17.58
N TRP A 62 2.82 14.62 -16.50
CA TRP A 62 1.56 15.24 -16.11
C TRP A 62 1.33 15.09 -14.59
N ARG A 63 0.37 15.85 -14.08
CA ARG A 63 -0.16 15.72 -12.70
C ARG A 63 -1.67 15.86 -12.70
N PHE A 64 -2.32 15.21 -11.75
CA PHE A 64 -3.76 15.31 -11.51
C PHE A 64 -4.04 15.42 -10.00
N PRO A 65 -4.93 16.36 -9.58
CA PRO A 65 -5.42 17.49 -10.37
C PRO A 65 -4.27 18.44 -10.74
N GLY A 66 -4.45 19.29 -11.75
CA GLY A 66 -3.42 20.22 -12.21
C GLY A 66 -2.99 21.23 -11.15
N GLU A 67 -3.93 21.67 -10.30
CA GLU A 67 -3.69 22.48 -9.10
C GLU A 67 -4.03 21.62 -7.87
N PRO A 68 -3.31 21.74 -6.75
CA PRO A 68 -3.61 20.99 -5.52
C PRO A 68 -5.03 21.25 -5.02
N ASP A 69 -5.77 20.19 -4.73
CA ASP A 69 -7.08 20.26 -4.08
C ASP A 69 -6.98 19.66 -2.67
N ASN A 70 -7.09 20.51 -1.64
CA ASN A 70 -6.96 20.09 -0.24
C ASN A 70 -8.12 19.20 0.26
N ASN A 71 -9.15 19.00 -0.54
CA ASN A 71 -10.22 18.05 -0.23
C ASN A 71 -9.88 16.62 -0.66
N ILE A 72 -8.87 16.46 -1.52
CA ILE A 72 -8.42 15.15 -2.02
C ILE A 72 -7.10 14.79 -1.32
N THR A 73 -6.98 13.57 -0.89
CA THR A 73 -5.70 12.99 -0.43
C THR A 73 -5.61 11.56 -0.94
N PHE A 74 -4.48 11.21 -1.53
CA PHE A 74 -4.21 9.87 -2.06
C PHE A 74 -3.27 9.10 -1.13
N TYR A 75 -3.53 7.80 -0.94
CA TYR A 75 -2.75 6.91 -0.07
C TYR A 75 -2.31 5.64 -0.77
N SER A 76 -3.13 5.10 -1.67
CA SER A 76 -2.90 3.81 -2.29
C SER A 76 -1.98 3.90 -3.51
N ASP A 77 -1.34 2.79 -3.85
CA ASP A 77 -0.70 2.64 -5.15
C ASP A 77 -1.78 2.79 -6.24
N PRO A 78 -1.55 3.60 -7.28
CA PRO A 78 -2.39 3.59 -8.45
C PRO A 78 -2.41 2.20 -9.11
N SER A 79 -3.54 1.79 -9.67
CA SER A 79 -3.67 0.51 -10.37
C SER A 79 -3.86 0.75 -11.85
N LEU A 80 -3.08 0.07 -12.67
CA LEU A 80 -3.09 0.25 -14.12
C LEU A 80 -3.82 -0.90 -14.81
N SER A 81 -4.78 -0.59 -15.69
CA SER A 81 -5.43 -1.55 -16.57
C SER A 81 -4.63 -1.77 -17.86
N GLU A 82 -4.91 -2.85 -18.56
CA GLU A 82 -4.23 -3.17 -19.83
C GLU A 82 -4.51 -2.15 -20.94
N ASP A 83 -5.65 -1.50 -20.91
CA ASP A 83 -6.06 -0.46 -21.87
C ASP A 83 -5.56 0.95 -21.49
N GLY A 84 -4.76 1.09 -20.42
CA GLY A 84 -4.10 2.33 -20.03
C GLY A 84 -4.95 3.26 -19.17
N GLN A 85 -5.91 2.71 -18.39
CA GLN A 85 -6.60 3.45 -17.35
C GLN A 85 -5.84 3.30 -16.03
N LEU A 86 -5.58 4.41 -15.36
CA LEU A 86 -4.96 4.48 -14.05
C LEU A 86 -6.03 4.74 -12.99
N ILE A 87 -6.34 3.72 -12.20
CA ILE A 87 -7.35 3.76 -11.14
C ILE A 87 -6.71 4.21 -9.84
N VAL A 88 -7.25 5.27 -9.23
CA VAL A 88 -6.69 5.85 -7.99
C VAL A 88 -7.78 6.16 -7.00
N GLY A 89 -7.67 5.61 -5.80
CA GLY A 89 -8.60 5.86 -4.70
C GLY A 89 -8.24 7.11 -3.89
N GLY A 90 -9.23 7.97 -3.63
CA GLY A 90 -9.10 9.16 -2.82
C GLY A 90 -9.62 8.96 -1.39
N TYR A 91 -9.06 9.72 -0.47
CA TYR A 91 -9.51 9.80 0.92
C TYR A 91 -10.84 10.53 1.08
N ASP A 92 -11.28 11.20 0.02
CA ASP A 92 -12.60 11.83 -0.13
C ASP A 92 -13.73 10.83 -0.45
N GLY A 93 -13.42 9.52 -0.53
CA GLY A 93 -14.38 8.47 -0.88
C GLY A 93 -14.65 8.38 -2.39
N VAL A 94 -13.82 8.99 -3.22
CA VAL A 94 -13.96 8.99 -4.67
C VAL A 94 -12.89 8.11 -5.30
N LEU A 95 -13.29 7.26 -6.23
CA LEU A 95 -12.39 6.49 -7.09
C LEU A 95 -12.29 7.21 -8.44
N TYR A 96 -11.07 7.51 -8.85
CA TYR A 96 -10.74 8.23 -10.07
C TYR A 96 -10.18 7.27 -11.11
N SER A 97 -10.52 7.48 -12.38
CA SER A 97 -9.86 6.84 -13.52
C SER A 97 -9.24 7.90 -14.42
N LEU A 98 -7.94 7.80 -14.61
CA LEU A 98 -7.14 8.72 -15.41
C LEU A 98 -6.55 7.98 -16.61
N ALA A 99 -6.49 8.65 -17.76
CA ALA A 99 -5.71 8.13 -18.89
C ALA A 99 -4.22 8.20 -18.54
N ALA A 100 -3.54 7.06 -18.53
CA ALA A 100 -2.16 6.93 -18.08
C ALA A 100 -1.16 7.81 -18.86
N ASP A 101 -1.43 8.07 -20.15
CA ASP A 101 -0.59 8.89 -21.02
C ASP A 101 -0.77 10.41 -20.84
N THR A 102 -1.95 10.86 -20.37
CA THR A 102 -2.31 12.30 -20.32
C THR A 102 -2.69 12.80 -18.94
N GLY A 103 -3.05 11.94 -18.00
CA GLY A 103 -3.57 12.30 -16.69
C GLY A 103 -4.98 12.92 -16.73
N GLN A 104 -5.66 12.86 -17.86
CA GLN A 104 -7.04 13.34 -17.97
C GLN A 104 -8.00 12.28 -17.43
N MET A 105 -9.09 12.72 -16.78
CA MET A 105 -10.17 11.83 -16.39
C MET A 105 -10.67 11.06 -17.59
N THR A 106 -10.82 9.75 -17.47
CA THR A 106 -11.37 8.91 -18.55
C THR A 106 -12.86 9.16 -18.76
N GLY A 107 -13.42 8.63 -19.85
CA GLY A 107 -14.85 8.72 -20.15
C GLY A 107 -15.70 7.81 -19.25
N GLY A 108 -16.93 7.50 -19.70
CA GLY A 108 -17.88 6.68 -18.95
C GLY A 108 -18.54 7.44 -17.80
N ASN A 109 -18.79 6.77 -16.70
CA ASN A 109 -19.42 7.32 -15.49
C ASN A 109 -18.41 7.77 -14.43
N TRP A 110 -17.13 7.91 -14.78
CA TRP A 110 -16.09 8.38 -13.87
C TRP A 110 -16.29 9.86 -13.46
N PRO A 111 -15.95 10.23 -12.20
CA PRO A 111 -15.45 9.38 -11.13
C PRO A 111 -16.56 8.59 -10.43
N PHE A 112 -16.21 7.45 -9.79
CA PHE A 112 -17.13 6.70 -8.93
C PHE A 112 -17.13 7.28 -7.52
N SER A 113 -18.32 7.61 -6.99
CA SER A 113 -18.50 8.30 -5.71
C SER A 113 -19.65 7.74 -4.86
N GLU A 114 -19.95 6.44 -5.02
CA GLU A 114 -21.03 5.79 -4.24
C GLU A 114 -20.52 5.18 -2.93
N ALA A 115 -19.19 5.09 -2.73
CA ALA A 115 -18.63 4.65 -1.46
C ALA A 115 -18.89 5.68 -0.35
N GLU A 116 -19.28 5.21 0.83
CA GLU A 116 -19.44 6.04 2.03
C GLU A 116 -18.14 6.19 2.82
N GLY A 117 -17.11 5.38 2.49
CA GLY A 117 -15.79 5.37 3.10
C GLY A 117 -14.69 5.83 2.13
N ARG A 118 -13.55 6.14 2.71
CA ARG A 118 -12.34 6.52 1.96
C ARG A 118 -11.68 5.29 1.34
N TYR A 119 -10.91 5.50 0.27
CA TYR A 119 -10.06 4.47 -0.31
C TYR A 119 -8.66 4.56 0.30
N ILE A 120 -8.23 3.51 1.01
CA ILE A 120 -6.89 3.37 1.62
C ILE A 120 -6.08 2.32 0.86
N ALA A 121 -6.72 1.20 0.51
CA ALA A 121 -6.14 0.15 -0.28
C ALA A 121 -6.11 0.48 -1.76
N SER A 122 -5.18 -0.11 -2.50
CA SER A 122 -5.18 -0.10 -3.95
C SER A 122 -6.35 -0.95 -4.48
N ALA A 123 -6.98 -0.50 -5.55
CA ALA A 123 -7.92 -1.36 -6.29
C ALA A 123 -7.14 -2.49 -6.98
N LEU A 124 -7.78 -3.61 -7.18
CA LEU A 124 -7.30 -4.66 -8.09
C LEU A 124 -7.99 -4.47 -9.44
N VAL A 125 -7.21 -4.39 -10.51
CA VAL A 125 -7.74 -4.35 -11.87
C VAL A 125 -7.37 -5.65 -12.57
N VAL A 126 -8.36 -6.40 -13.01
CA VAL A 126 -8.18 -7.68 -13.72
C VAL A 126 -9.15 -7.71 -14.89
N GLU A 127 -8.61 -7.90 -16.10
CA GLU A 127 -9.38 -7.87 -17.34
C GLU A 127 -10.27 -6.60 -17.44
N GLU A 128 -11.58 -6.75 -17.46
CA GLU A 128 -12.55 -5.65 -17.59
C GLU A 128 -13.14 -5.22 -16.23
N PHE A 129 -12.60 -5.72 -15.09
CA PHE A 129 -13.14 -5.46 -13.76
C PHE A 129 -12.17 -4.72 -12.85
N ILE A 130 -12.74 -3.88 -12.01
CA ILE A 130 -12.06 -3.15 -10.95
C ILE A 130 -12.69 -3.57 -9.61
N TYR A 131 -11.86 -4.07 -8.70
CA TYR A 131 -12.27 -4.44 -7.35
C TYR A 131 -11.66 -3.45 -6.37
N ALA A 132 -12.46 -2.52 -5.86
CA ALA A 132 -12.02 -1.42 -5.03
C ALA A 132 -12.52 -1.56 -3.60
N PRO A 133 -11.67 -1.94 -2.64
CA PRO A 133 -12.04 -1.98 -1.23
C PRO A 133 -12.06 -0.57 -0.64
N ALA A 134 -13.12 -0.25 0.11
CA ALA A 134 -13.29 1.03 0.77
C ALA A 134 -13.38 0.86 2.30
N ALA A 135 -13.16 1.94 3.03
CA ALA A 135 -13.22 1.95 4.50
C ALA A 135 -14.65 2.13 5.06
N ASP A 136 -15.64 1.69 4.31
CA ASP A 136 -17.04 1.52 4.69
C ASP A 136 -17.43 0.04 4.78
N ASP A 137 -16.43 -0.81 4.97
CA ASP A 137 -16.56 -2.27 5.07
C ASP A 137 -17.01 -2.95 3.75
N ASN A 138 -16.97 -2.21 2.62
CA ASN A 138 -17.41 -2.74 1.32
C ASN A 138 -16.25 -2.88 0.33
N LEU A 139 -16.38 -3.93 -0.50
CA LEU A 139 -15.67 -4.10 -1.74
C LEU A 139 -16.61 -3.81 -2.90
N TYR A 140 -16.28 -2.86 -3.73
CA TYR A 140 -17.03 -2.48 -4.93
C TYR A 140 -16.42 -3.13 -6.16
N ALA A 141 -17.24 -3.86 -6.93
CA ALA A 141 -16.83 -4.37 -8.24
C ALA A 141 -17.44 -3.49 -9.34
N LEU A 142 -16.59 -2.92 -10.17
CA LEU A 142 -16.96 -2.02 -11.24
C LEU A 142 -16.44 -2.58 -12.57
N ASP A 143 -17.08 -2.20 -13.68
CA ASP A 143 -16.44 -2.32 -15.00
C ASP A 143 -15.54 -1.08 -15.28
N LEU A 144 -14.82 -1.10 -16.38
CA LEU A 144 -13.89 -0.02 -16.78
C LEU A 144 -14.61 1.33 -17.08
N ASP A 145 -15.92 1.32 -17.29
CA ASP A 145 -16.77 2.52 -17.47
C ASP A 145 -17.36 3.02 -16.16
N SER A 146 -16.96 2.42 -15.00
CA SER A 146 -17.47 2.75 -13.66
C SER A 146 -18.94 2.35 -13.40
N ASN A 147 -19.45 1.36 -14.12
CA ASN A 147 -20.75 0.79 -13.76
C ASN A 147 -20.58 -0.21 -12.63
N LEU A 148 -21.32 -0.01 -11.54
CA LEU A 148 -21.33 -0.93 -10.41
C LEU A 148 -21.97 -2.28 -10.82
N GLN A 149 -21.21 -3.36 -10.64
CA GLN A 149 -21.64 -4.72 -10.93
C GLN A 149 -22.24 -5.37 -9.68
N TRP A 150 -21.51 -5.30 -8.58
CA TRP A 150 -21.94 -5.79 -7.28
C TRP A 150 -21.14 -5.13 -6.13
N THR A 151 -21.63 -5.30 -4.92
CA THR A 151 -20.97 -4.89 -3.69
C THR A 151 -20.93 -6.07 -2.75
N PHE A 152 -19.77 -6.31 -2.13
CA PHE A 152 -19.59 -7.29 -1.06
C PHE A 152 -19.30 -6.56 0.25
N SER A 153 -20.09 -6.84 1.31
CA SER A 153 -19.85 -6.28 2.64
C SER A 153 -19.07 -7.27 3.49
N SER A 154 -17.88 -6.87 3.92
CA SER A 154 -17.03 -7.62 4.86
C SER A 154 -17.35 -7.25 6.31
N GLU A 155 -16.82 -8.02 7.26
CA GLU A 155 -16.73 -7.58 8.64
C GLU A 155 -15.47 -6.70 8.77
N GLY A 156 -15.64 -5.37 8.86
CA GLY A 156 -14.58 -4.37 9.01
C GLY A 156 -13.88 -3.94 7.72
N GLU A 157 -13.17 -2.84 7.84
CA GLU A 157 -12.45 -2.19 6.73
C GLU A 157 -11.42 -3.11 6.06
N SER A 158 -11.13 -2.88 4.79
CA SER A 158 -10.08 -3.57 4.04
C SER A 158 -9.00 -2.57 3.62
N TRP A 159 -7.77 -2.77 4.11
CA TRP A 159 -6.61 -1.91 3.82
C TRP A 159 -5.62 -2.57 2.87
N ALA A 160 -5.79 -3.84 2.58
CA ALA A 160 -4.99 -4.60 1.65
C ALA A 160 -5.63 -4.61 0.25
N GLN A 161 -4.81 -4.56 -0.78
CA GLN A 161 -5.27 -4.82 -2.14
C GLN A 161 -5.83 -6.26 -2.22
N PRO A 162 -7.00 -6.48 -2.83
CA PRO A 162 -7.46 -7.84 -3.13
C PRO A 162 -6.50 -8.57 -4.07
N VAL A 163 -6.50 -9.89 -4.02
CA VAL A 163 -5.72 -10.74 -4.94
C VAL A 163 -6.62 -11.79 -5.57
N THR A 164 -6.22 -12.28 -6.75
CA THR A 164 -6.90 -13.38 -7.45
C THR A 164 -5.94 -14.53 -7.69
N ASP A 165 -6.48 -15.73 -7.89
CA ASP A 165 -5.75 -16.87 -8.41
C ASP A 165 -6.30 -17.33 -9.78
N ASN A 166 -5.51 -18.16 -10.45
CA ASN A 166 -5.90 -18.73 -11.73
C ASN A 166 -6.55 -20.12 -11.60
N GLU A 167 -6.62 -20.71 -10.39
CA GLU A 167 -7.14 -22.06 -10.19
C GLU A 167 -8.65 -22.08 -9.95
N CYS A 168 -9.15 -21.26 -9.01
CA CYS A 168 -10.58 -21.16 -8.74
C CYS A 168 -11.23 -19.92 -9.35
N GLU A 169 -10.43 -19.05 -9.97
CA GLU A 169 -10.87 -17.72 -10.42
C GLU A 169 -11.49 -16.92 -9.26
N CYS A 170 -10.99 -17.13 -8.04
CA CYS A 170 -11.50 -16.50 -6.83
C CYS A 170 -10.86 -15.15 -6.59
N LEU A 171 -11.60 -14.25 -5.95
CA LEU A 171 -11.11 -13.00 -5.42
C LEU A 171 -10.95 -13.13 -3.91
N TYR A 172 -9.77 -12.78 -3.40
CA TYR A 172 -9.47 -12.83 -1.97
C TYR A 172 -9.37 -11.44 -1.39
N LEU A 173 -10.19 -11.17 -0.37
CA LEU A 173 -10.24 -9.90 0.34
C LEU A 173 -9.79 -10.09 1.78
N SER A 174 -8.83 -9.31 2.23
CA SER A 174 -8.35 -9.29 3.61
C SER A 174 -9.03 -8.17 4.41
N SER A 175 -9.39 -8.45 5.66
CA SER A 175 -10.09 -7.51 6.53
C SER A 175 -9.27 -7.14 7.77
N MET A 176 -9.49 -5.92 8.26
CA MET A 176 -8.98 -5.44 9.54
C MET A 176 -9.55 -6.23 10.73
N GLU A 177 -10.70 -6.92 10.56
CA GLU A 177 -11.29 -7.82 11.56
C GLU A 177 -10.73 -9.25 11.48
N HIS A 178 -9.46 -9.36 11.06
CA HIS A 178 -8.62 -10.55 11.20
C HIS A 178 -9.00 -11.74 10.33
N THR A 179 -9.73 -11.53 9.24
CA THR A 179 -10.23 -12.59 8.36
C THR A 179 -9.88 -12.34 6.90
N VAL A 180 -9.84 -13.41 6.13
CA VAL A 180 -9.78 -13.41 4.67
C VAL A 180 -11.06 -14.01 4.12
N TYR A 181 -11.62 -13.38 3.10
CA TYR A 181 -12.78 -13.85 2.36
C TYR A 181 -12.36 -14.31 0.98
N ALA A 182 -12.89 -15.45 0.51
CA ALA A 182 -12.93 -15.76 -0.89
C ALA A 182 -14.31 -15.42 -1.46
N ILE A 183 -14.32 -14.73 -2.57
CA ILE A 183 -15.50 -14.16 -3.20
C ILE A 183 -15.51 -14.60 -4.67
N ASP A 184 -16.67 -14.99 -5.16
CA ASP A 184 -16.88 -15.22 -6.60
C ASP A 184 -16.82 -13.87 -7.32
N PRO A 185 -15.85 -13.66 -8.25
CA PRO A 185 -15.62 -12.36 -8.86
C PRO A 185 -16.74 -11.90 -9.79
N VAL A 186 -17.59 -12.83 -10.27
CA VAL A 186 -18.69 -12.53 -11.16
C VAL A 186 -19.95 -12.13 -10.41
N SER A 187 -20.27 -12.84 -9.33
CA SER A 187 -21.53 -12.63 -8.59
C SER A 187 -21.38 -11.84 -7.31
N GLY A 188 -20.14 -11.63 -6.81
CA GLY A 188 -19.89 -11.04 -5.51
C GLY A 188 -20.28 -11.92 -4.33
N SER A 189 -20.58 -13.21 -4.56
CA SER A 189 -21.02 -14.12 -3.50
C SER A 189 -19.83 -14.65 -2.71
N GLN A 190 -19.94 -14.69 -1.38
CA GLN A 190 -18.92 -15.33 -0.53
C GLN A 190 -18.85 -16.83 -0.81
N ILE A 191 -17.63 -17.32 -1.09
CA ILE A 191 -17.33 -18.75 -1.24
C ILE A 191 -16.98 -19.32 0.14
N TRP A 192 -16.01 -18.68 0.81
CA TRP A 192 -15.61 -19.04 2.17
C TRP A 192 -15.07 -17.82 2.94
N GLN A 193 -14.93 -17.99 4.24
CA GLN A 193 -14.27 -17.06 5.15
C GLN A 193 -13.29 -17.85 6.03
N SER A 194 -12.08 -17.34 6.21
CA SER A 194 -11.07 -17.98 7.04
C SER A 194 -11.46 -17.94 8.53
N PRO A 195 -10.86 -18.77 9.39
CA PRO A 195 -10.83 -18.52 10.82
C PRO A 195 -10.22 -17.15 11.13
N HIS A 196 -10.50 -16.61 12.33
CA HIS A 196 -9.82 -15.41 12.82
C HIS A 196 -8.30 -15.66 12.98
N LEU A 197 -7.47 -14.83 12.34
CA LEU A 197 -6.02 -14.95 12.29
C LEU A 197 -5.30 -14.21 13.45
N GLY A 198 -6.08 -13.62 14.38
CA GLY A 198 -5.54 -13.05 15.62
C GLY A 198 -4.86 -11.68 15.50
N GLY A 199 -4.93 -11.04 14.36
CA GLY A 199 -4.44 -9.68 14.11
C GLY A 199 -4.97 -9.13 12.79
N SER A 200 -5.14 -7.80 12.69
CA SER A 200 -5.60 -7.15 11.47
C SER A 200 -4.64 -7.40 10.31
N ILE A 201 -5.19 -7.50 9.11
CA ILE A 201 -4.44 -7.75 7.88
C ILE A 201 -4.37 -6.43 7.12
N VAL A 202 -3.17 -5.88 7.01
CA VAL A 202 -2.91 -4.58 6.38
C VAL A 202 -2.18 -4.74 5.04
N GLY A 203 -1.29 -5.73 4.96
CA GLY A 203 -0.51 -6.01 3.76
C GLY A 203 -1.25 -6.89 2.76
N THR A 204 -1.02 -6.65 1.48
CA THR A 204 -1.56 -7.48 0.39
C THR A 204 -1.05 -8.92 0.51
N PRO A 205 -1.92 -9.94 0.53
CA PRO A 205 -1.50 -11.33 0.54
C PRO A 205 -0.65 -11.71 -0.67
N ALA A 206 0.28 -12.64 -0.49
CA ALA A 206 0.87 -13.35 -1.63
C ALA A 206 0.07 -14.63 -1.91
N ILE A 207 0.02 -15.05 -3.17
CA ILE A 207 -0.59 -16.31 -3.56
C ILE A 207 0.38 -17.12 -4.41
N SER A 208 0.48 -18.43 -4.14
CA SER A 208 1.27 -19.34 -4.95
C SER A 208 0.46 -19.94 -6.09
N GLU A 209 1.16 -20.42 -7.13
CA GLU A 209 0.55 -21.17 -8.23
C GLU A 209 -0.17 -22.46 -7.76
N GLN A 210 0.17 -22.97 -6.58
CA GLN A 210 -0.45 -24.15 -5.98
C GLN A 210 -1.70 -23.81 -5.14
N GLY A 211 -2.20 -22.56 -5.19
CA GLY A 211 -3.38 -22.17 -4.45
C GLY A 211 -3.16 -22.07 -2.94
N VAL A 212 -2.04 -21.48 -2.51
CA VAL A 212 -1.79 -21.17 -1.10
C VAL A 212 -1.66 -19.67 -0.93
N LEU A 213 -2.48 -19.10 -0.04
CA LEU A 213 -2.45 -17.69 0.35
C LEU A 213 -1.51 -17.50 1.55
N TYR A 214 -0.64 -16.49 1.48
CA TYR A 214 0.27 -16.12 2.56
C TYR A 214 -0.09 -14.74 3.10
N VAL A 215 -0.46 -14.69 4.38
CA VAL A 215 -1.10 -13.53 5.00
C VAL A 215 -0.34 -13.12 6.25
N GLY A 216 0.25 -11.92 6.24
CA GLY A 216 0.88 -11.30 7.40
C GLY A 216 -0.15 -10.54 8.25
N THR A 217 0.01 -10.58 9.58
CA THR A 217 -0.90 -9.90 10.50
C THR A 217 -0.15 -8.96 11.46
N VAL A 218 -0.82 -7.92 11.93
CA VAL A 218 -0.33 -7.08 13.04
C VAL A 218 -0.36 -7.82 14.38
N GLY A 219 -0.78 -9.09 14.39
CA GLY A 219 -0.63 -10.00 15.52
C GLY A 219 0.74 -10.66 15.61
N GLY A 220 1.69 -10.32 14.73
CA GLY A 220 3.03 -10.89 14.70
C GLY A 220 3.05 -12.33 14.19
N LYS A 221 2.20 -12.65 13.22
CA LYS A 221 2.15 -13.96 12.58
C LYS A 221 2.01 -13.87 11.07
N LEU A 222 2.65 -14.79 10.38
CA LEU A 222 2.40 -15.10 8.98
C LEU A 222 1.65 -16.44 8.91
N PHE A 223 0.56 -16.47 8.16
CA PHE A 223 -0.25 -17.66 7.92
C PHE A 223 -0.16 -18.12 6.49
N ALA A 224 -0.19 -19.43 6.28
CA ALA A 224 -0.52 -20.02 4.99
C ALA A 224 -1.93 -20.61 5.06
N LEU A 225 -2.78 -20.22 4.12
CA LEU A 225 -4.16 -20.67 4.01
C LEU A 225 -4.35 -21.46 2.72
N ASP A 226 -5.13 -22.54 2.77
CA ASP A 226 -5.59 -23.21 1.57
C ASP A 226 -6.60 -22.32 0.83
N ALA A 227 -6.31 -21.95 -0.39
CA ALA A 227 -7.16 -21.09 -1.20
C ALA A 227 -8.54 -21.69 -1.53
N LYS A 228 -8.71 -23.02 -1.38
CA LYS A 228 -9.96 -23.71 -1.67
C LYS A 228 -11.02 -23.54 -0.59
N ASP A 229 -10.58 -23.47 0.69
CA ASP A 229 -11.53 -23.49 1.82
C ASP A 229 -11.15 -22.55 2.95
N GLY A 230 -10.03 -21.81 2.85
CA GLY A 230 -9.54 -20.85 3.84
C GLY A 230 -8.97 -21.51 5.10
N SER A 231 -8.74 -22.82 5.11
CA SER A 231 -8.16 -23.53 6.25
C SER A 231 -6.68 -23.17 6.44
N ILE A 232 -6.25 -23.07 7.72
CA ILE A 232 -4.85 -22.77 8.05
C ILE A 232 -4.00 -24.01 7.80
N LEU A 233 -3.03 -23.92 6.89
CA LEU A 233 -2.05 -24.98 6.62
C LEU A 233 -0.89 -24.94 7.62
N TRP A 234 -0.38 -23.74 7.90
CA TRP A 234 0.65 -23.50 8.91
C TRP A 234 0.65 -22.03 9.38
N GLU A 235 1.30 -21.77 10.51
CA GLU A 235 1.58 -20.43 11.00
C GLU A 235 3.06 -20.27 11.35
N PHE A 236 3.60 -19.07 11.17
CA PHE A 236 4.95 -18.67 11.56
C PHE A 236 4.86 -17.44 12.47
N THR A 237 5.56 -17.44 13.60
CA THR A 237 5.55 -16.31 14.55
C THR A 237 6.78 -15.44 14.33
N THR A 238 6.58 -14.12 14.24
CA THR A 238 7.60 -13.07 14.14
C THR A 238 7.86 -12.43 15.50
N GLU A 239 8.89 -11.61 15.60
CA GLU A 239 9.17 -10.81 16.80
C GLU A 239 8.24 -9.58 16.86
N GLY A 240 8.01 -8.91 15.73
CA GLY A 240 7.17 -7.72 15.59
C GLY A 240 5.93 -7.94 14.73
N TRP A 241 5.16 -6.88 14.51
CA TRP A 241 3.98 -6.87 13.67
C TRP A 241 4.37 -6.90 12.19
N ILE A 242 3.67 -7.71 11.39
CA ILE A 242 3.82 -7.71 9.95
C ILE A 242 2.85 -6.69 9.37
N TRP A 243 3.39 -5.62 8.77
CA TRP A 243 2.60 -4.55 8.16
C TRP A 243 2.42 -4.71 6.67
N SER A 244 3.44 -5.20 5.97
CA SER A 244 3.45 -5.38 4.52
C SER A 244 3.05 -6.79 4.10
N GLY A 245 2.73 -6.94 2.82
CA GLY A 245 2.59 -8.27 2.21
C GLY A 245 3.95 -8.96 2.03
N PRO A 246 4.01 -10.29 2.15
CA PRO A 246 5.21 -11.04 1.82
C PRO A 246 5.44 -11.06 0.30
N ALA A 247 6.69 -11.05 -0.14
CA ALA A 247 7.07 -11.40 -1.50
C ALA A 247 7.35 -12.91 -1.58
N LEU A 248 6.74 -13.58 -2.54
CA LEU A 248 6.95 -15.00 -2.82
C LEU A 248 7.80 -15.16 -4.07
N ASP A 249 8.94 -15.82 -3.94
CA ASP A 249 9.81 -16.16 -5.08
C ASP A 249 10.47 -17.52 -4.85
N ASP A 250 10.51 -18.38 -5.86
CA ASP A 250 11.11 -19.73 -5.85
C ASP A 250 10.78 -20.54 -4.57
N GLY A 251 9.52 -20.46 -4.09
CA GLY A 251 9.05 -21.18 -2.90
C GLY A 251 9.57 -20.62 -1.56
N ILE A 252 10.10 -19.42 -1.56
CA ILE A 252 10.54 -18.69 -0.36
C ILE A 252 9.70 -17.42 -0.20
N LEU A 253 9.26 -17.16 1.02
CA LEU A 253 8.58 -15.95 1.42
C LEU A 253 9.57 -15.00 2.07
N TYR A 254 9.63 -13.77 1.56
CA TYR A 254 10.45 -12.68 2.09
C TYR A 254 9.55 -11.59 2.66
N PHE A 255 9.75 -11.20 3.91
CA PHE A 255 8.95 -10.16 4.56
C PHE A 255 9.66 -9.59 5.77
N GLY A 256 9.27 -8.38 6.17
CA GLY A 256 9.79 -7.73 7.38
C GLY A 256 8.72 -7.52 8.44
N ASP A 257 9.16 -7.11 9.62
CA ASP A 257 8.29 -6.70 10.70
C ASP A 257 8.63 -5.30 11.24
N LEU A 258 7.77 -4.76 12.12
CA LEU A 258 7.95 -3.43 12.70
C LEU A 258 9.01 -3.38 13.82
N ASP A 259 9.54 -4.52 14.25
CA ASP A 259 10.70 -4.57 15.16
C ASP A 259 12.03 -4.59 14.39
N GLY A 260 11.98 -4.46 13.03
CA GLY A 260 13.15 -4.37 12.16
C GLY A 260 13.79 -5.69 11.79
N TYR A 261 13.11 -6.81 12.02
CA TYR A 261 13.55 -8.11 11.51
C TYR A 261 13.09 -8.31 10.08
N PHE A 262 13.91 -9.01 9.30
CA PHE A 262 13.59 -9.43 7.94
C PHE A 262 13.79 -10.93 7.81
N TYR A 263 12.81 -11.63 7.27
CA TYR A 263 12.71 -13.08 7.27
C TYR A 263 12.73 -13.66 5.88
N ALA A 264 13.32 -14.85 5.73
CA ALA A 264 13.10 -15.78 4.64
C ALA A 264 12.52 -17.08 5.19
N VAL A 265 11.35 -17.46 4.73
CA VAL A 265 10.59 -18.62 5.23
C VAL A 265 10.23 -19.52 4.06
N ASP A 266 10.41 -20.83 4.24
CA ASP A 266 9.98 -21.85 3.27
C ASP A 266 8.46 -21.79 3.12
N ALA A 267 7.98 -21.51 1.92
CA ALA A 267 6.56 -21.31 1.64
C ALA A 267 5.72 -22.57 1.87
N GLN A 268 6.29 -23.75 1.62
CA GLN A 268 5.60 -25.03 1.79
C GLN A 268 5.56 -25.48 3.26
N ALA A 269 6.69 -25.33 3.96
CA ALA A 269 6.85 -25.90 5.30
C ALA A 269 6.58 -24.89 6.43
N GLY A 270 6.52 -23.58 6.16
CA GLY A 270 6.43 -22.54 7.19
C GLY A 270 7.65 -22.44 8.08
N THR A 271 8.83 -22.91 7.64
CA THR A 271 10.06 -22.94 8.44
C THR A 271 11.03 -21.85 8.02
N GLN A 272 11.65 -21.21 9.02
CA GLN A 272 12.65 -20.18 8.78
C GLN A 272 13.87 -20.73 8.06
N LYS A 273 14.25 -20.14 6.95
CA LYS A 273 15.53 -20.39 6.26
C LYS A 273 16.63 -19.55 6.90
N TRP A 274 16.40 -18.26 7.00
CA TRP A 274 17.27 -17.30 7.67
C TRP A 274 16.46 -16.06 8.12
N ARG A 275 17.06 -15.22 8.94
CA ARG A 275 16.53 -13.89 9.26
C ARG A 275 17.68 -12.89 9.44
N LEU A 276 17.41 -11.62 9.19
CA LEU A 276 18.23 -10.50 9.60
C LEU A 276 17.63 -9.86 10.85
N THR A 277 18.49 -9.25 11.66
CA THR A 277 18.11 -8.61 12.91
C THR A 277 18.19 -7.09 12.78
N PRO A 278 17.58 -6.33 13.72
CA PRO A 278 17.65 -4.86 13.70
C PRO A 278 19.07 -4.28 13.77
N GLU A 279 20.07 -5.05 14.22
CA GLU A 279 21.47 -4.61 14.17
C GLU A 279 22.08 -4.69 12.76
N GLN A 280 21.42 -5.38 11.83
CA GLN A 280 21.84 -5.53 10.43
C GLN A 280 21.03 -4.65 9.50
N LEU A 281 19.72 -4.47 9.79
CA LEU A 281 18.79 -3.57 9.10
C LEU A 281 18.26 -2.60 10.16
N ASP A 282 18.74 -1.36 10.17
CA ASP A 282 18.28 -0.35 11.13
C ASP A 282 16.89 0.17 10.71
N GLY A 283 15.90 0.08 11.59
CA GLY A 283 14.54 0.60 11.36
C GLY A 283 13.47 -0.46 11.01
N GLU A 284 12.22 -0.03 11.15
CA GLU A 284 11.03 -0.83 10.85
C GLU A 284 10.92 -1.15 9.35
N ILE A 285 10.43 -2.35 9.02
CA ILE A 285 10.17 -2.76 7.63
C ILE A 285 8.67 -2.67 7.37
N VAL A 286 8.25 -1.57 6.75
CA VAL A 286 6.84 -1.24 6.47
C VAL A 286 6.44 -1.58 5.04
N GLY A 287 7.30 -1.31 4.06
CA GLY A 287 7.06 -1.67 2.66
C GLY A 287 7.37 -3.13 2.37
N SER A 288 6.63 -3.72 1.43
CA SER A 288 6.94 -5.07 0.93
C SER A 288 8.30 -5.08 0.23
N PRO A 289 9.11 -6.12 0.36
CA PRO A 289 10.33 -6.25 -0.40
C PRO A 289 10.03 -6.49 -1.88
N LEU A 290 10.95 -6.04 -2.74
CA LEU A 290 10.94 -6.33 -4.17
C LEU A 290 11.96 -7.42 -4.45
N VAL A 291 11.55 -8.50 -5.12
CA VAL A 291 12.44 -9.60 -5.53
C VAL A 291 12.58 -9.59 -7.04
N ILE A 292 13.81 -9.60 -7.54
CA ILE A 292 14.14 -9.63 -8.97
C ILE A 292 15.24 -10.67 -9.18
N GLY A 293 14.89 -11.85 -9.66
CA GLY A 293 15.83 -12.95 -9.82
C GLY A 293 16.45 -13.37 -8.48
N GLN A 294 17.74 -13.13 -8.28
CA GLN A 294 18.43 -13.46 -7.02
C GLN A 294 18.62 -12.26 -6.08
N ASP A 295 18.10 -11.11 -6.46
CA ASP A 295 18.24 -9.86 -5.72
C ASP A 295 16.97 -9.51 -4.95
N ILE A 296 17.12 -9.16 -3.68
CA ILE A 296 16.03 -8.75 -2.79
C ILE A 296 16.28 -7.31 -2.36
N TYR A 297 15.35 -6.40 -2.65
CA TYR A 297 15.42 -5.00 -2.27
C TYR A 297 14.49 -4.74 -1.11
N VAL A 298 15.04 -4.34 0.03
CA VAL A 298 14.30 -4.14 1.29
C VAL A 298 14.27 -2.67 1.64
N PRO A 299 13.09 -2.01 1.63
CA PRO A 299 12.95 -0.64 2.08
C PRO A 299 12.86 -0.60 3.61
N SER A 300 13.57 0.34 4.25
CA SER A 300 13.52 0.51 5.70
C SER A 300 13.17 1.94 6.11
N GLN A 301 12.51 2.08 7.25
CA GLN A 301 12.18 3.39 7.82
C GLN A 301 13.40 4.19 8.30
N ASP A 302 14.58 3.57 8.38
CA ASP A 302 15.85 4.27 8.62
C ASP A 302 16.30 5.15 7.44
N GLY A 303 15.57 5.09 6.30
CA GLY A 303 15.88 5.81 5.08
C GLY A 303 16.90 5.13 4.18
N ASN A 304 17.19 3.85 4.41
CA ASN A 304 18.04 3.05 3.54
C ASN A 304 17.23 2.07 2.69
N LEU A 305 17.71 1.84 1.48
CA LEU A 305 17.35 0.68 0.67
C LEU A 305 18.49 -0.32 0.76
N TYR A 306 18.17 -1.54 1.17
CA TYR A 306 19.13 -2.64 1.25
C TYR A 306 18.93 -3.57 0.07
N LYS A 307 20.04 -3.99 -0.56
CA LYS A 307 20.04 -5.10 -1.52
C LYS A 307 20.66 -6.32 -0.88
N LEU A 308 19.93 -7.41 -0.89
CA LEU A 308 20.36 -8.72 -0.37
C LEU A 308 20.43 -9.73 -1.51
N ASP A 309 21.21 -10.79 -1.32
CA ASP A 309 21.04 -12.02 -2.09
C ASP A 309 20.06 -12.98 -1.39
N THR A 310 19.67 -14.06 -2.07
CA THR A 310 18.73 -15.07 -1.55
C THR A 310 19.25 -15.83 -0.33
N SER A 311 20.54 -15.72 0.02
CA SER A 311 21.12 -16.26 1.27
C SER A 311 20.96 -15.32 2.46
N GLY A 312 20.45 -14.09 2.25
CA GLY A 312 20.31 -13.05 3.27
C GLY A 312 21.56 -12.20 3.47
N LYS A 313 22.57 -12.32 2.58
CA LYS A 313 23.76 -11.48 2.63
C LYS A 313 23.46 -10.11 2.05
N ILE A 314 23.74 -9.04 2.80
CA ILE A 314 23.68 -7.67 2.30
C ILE A 314 24.79 -7.46 1.27
N ILE A 315 24.40 -7.13 0.03
CA ILE A 315 25.28 -6.85 -1.09
C ILE A 315 25.70 -5.37 -1.05
N TRP A 316 24.72 -4.48 -0.87
CA TRP A 316 24.94 -3.07 -0.67
C TRP A 316 23.80 -2.42 0.14
N THR A 317 24.08 -1.25 0.69
CA THR A 317 23.12 -0.37 1.36
C THR A 317 23.22 1.00 0.71
N GLN A 318 22.08 1.53 0.26
CA GLN A 318 21.99 2.86 -0.31
C GLN A 318 21.16 3.76 0.59
N THR A 319 21.75 4.80 1.14
CA THR A 319 21.03 5.83 1.88
C THR A 319 20.26 6.71 0.91
N ILE A 320 18.95 6.67 1.03
CA ILE A 320 17.97 7.46 0.26
C ILE A 320 17.65 8.75 1.03
N GLY A 321 17.48 8.62 2.34
CA GLY A 321 17.01 9.67 3.24
C GLY A 321 15.51 9.56 3.53
N GLY A 322 15.06 10.29 4.56
CA GLY A 322 13.67 10.23 5.01
C GLY A 322 13.29 8.86 5.56
N SER A 323 12.13 8.33 5.17
CA SER A 323 11.68 6.98 5.52
C SER A 323 11.11 6.28 4.29
N LEU A 324 11.41 5.00 4.09
CA LEU A 324 10.90 4.20 2.98
C LEU A 324 9.74 3.34 3.48
N ASN A 325 8.51 3.83 3.34
CA ASN A 325 7.29 3.13 3.73
C ASN A 325 6.61 2.42 2.56
N THR A 326 6.95 2.83 1.33
CA THR A 326 6.39 2.31 0.09
C THR A 326 7.25 1.17 -0.44
N SER A 327 6.61 0.15 -1.00
CA SER A 327 7.30 -0.97 -1.66
C SER A 327 8.05 -0.47 -2.90
N PRO A 328 9.34 -0.81 -3.06
CA PRO A 328 10.07 -0.49 -4.28
C PRO A 328 9.42 -1.13 -5.52
N LYS A 329 9.54 -0.48 -6.65
CA LYS A 329 9.12 -1.02 -7.95
C LYS A 329 10.31 -1.10 -8.89
N SER A 330 10.19 -1.90 -9.95
CA SER A 330 11.23 -1.98 -10.98
C SER A 330 10.65 -1.79 -12.37
N ALA A 331 11.35 -1.03 -13.19
CA ALA A 331 11.09 -0.87 -14.60
C ALA A 331 12.39 -0.48 -15.34
N ASN A 332 12.63 -0.99 -16.53
CA ASN A 332 13.76 -0.61 -17.39
C ASN A 332 15.13 -0.69 -16.70
N ASN A 333 15.39 -1.73 -15.89
CA ASN A 333 16.60 -1.92 -15.07
C ASN A 333 16.80 -0.81 -14.00
N LEU A 334 15.75 -0.08 -13.66
CA LEU A 334 15.72 0.87 -12.56
C LEU A 334 15.01 0.26 -11.36
N ILE A 335 15.49 0.60 -10.17
CA ILE A 335 14.82 0.40 -8.90
C ILE A 335 14.28 1.75 -8.46
N LEU A 336 12.97 1.83 -8.30
CA LEU A 336 12.24 3.06 -7.97
C LEU A 336 11.81 3.01 -6.52
N VAL A 337 12.11 4.07 -5.78
CA VAL A 337 11.73 4.25 -4.38
C VAL A 337 11.09 5.61 -4.17
N ALA A 338 10.06 5.66 -3.35
CA ALA A 338 9.32 6.88 -3.03
C ALA A 338 9.44 7.18 -1.51
N PRO A 339 10.46 7.96 -1.10
CA PRO A 339 10.67 8.30 0.30
C PRO A 339 9.64 9.31 0.80
N VAL A 340 9.38 9.30 2.10
CA VAL A 340 8.65 10.36 2.82
C VAL A 340 9.59 11.23 3.64
N LYS A 341 9.16 12.44 3.95
CA LYS A 341 9.93 13.43 4.75
C LYS A 341 11.22 13.89 4.06
N THR A 342 11.22 13.92 2.74
CA THR A 342 12.27 14.52 1.90
C THR A 342 11.63 15.38 0.81
N ASP A 343 12.43 16.22 0.13
CA ASP A 343 11.95 16.99 -1.03
C ASP A 343 11.84 16.11 -2.30
N GLU A 344 12.59 15.00 -2.34
CA GLU A 344 12.58 14.06 -3.46
C GLU A 344 11.42 13.07 -3.30
N LEU A 345 10.41 13.17 -4.15
CA LEU A 345 9.24 12.30 -4.09
C LEU A 345 9.49 10.92 -4.72
N LEU A 346 10.34 10.86 -5.74
CA LEU A 346 10.69 9.62 -6.43
C LEU A 346 12.18 9.62 -6.77
N ILE A 347 12.83 8.49 -6.53
CA ILE A 347 14.26 8.29 -6.81
C ILE A 347 14.42 7.00 -7.62
N ALA A 348 15.17 7.08 -8.71
CA ALA A 348 15.56 5.93 -9.51
C ALA A 348 17.03 5.58 -9.28
N LEU A 349 17.26 4.31 -8.97
CA LEU A 349 18.58 3.72 -8.83
C LEU A 349 18.79 2.67 -9.94
N ASN A 350 20.03 2.42 -10.32
CA ASN A 350 20.35 1.20 -11.07
C ASN A 350 20.52 0.00 -10.11
N GLU A 351 20.76 -1.18 -10.66
CA GLU A 351 20.95 -2.42 -9.88
C GLU A 351 22.15 -2.40 -8.92
N ASP A 352 23.13 -1.50 -9.17
CA ASP A 352 24.29 -1.28 -8.31
C ASP A 352 24.00 -0.27 -7.17
N GLY A 353 22.76 0.22 -7.06
CA GLY A 353 22.35 1.22 -6.08
C GLY A 353 22.75 2.65 -6.42
N VAL A 354 23.25 2.92 -7.65
CA VAL A 354 23.66 4.26 -8.06
C VAL A 354 22.45 5.04 -8.55
N LYS A 355 22.22 6.21 -7.93
CA LYS A 355 21.15 7.14 -8.32
C LYS A 355 21.32 7.62 -9.76
N GLN A 356 20.29 7.42 -10.56
CA GLN A 356 20.22 7.83 -11.96
C GLN A 356 19.55 9.20 -12.09
N TRP A 357 18.42 9.37 -11.41
CA TRP A 357 17.68 10.62 -11.36
C TRP A 357 16.79 10.66 -10.10
N SER A 358 16.23 11.85 -9.83
CA SER A 358 15.17 12.02 -8.84
C SER A 358 14.15 13.03 -9.33
N PHE A 359 12.92 12.87 -8.86
CA PHE A 359 11.81 13.77 -9.12
C PHE A 359 11.44 14.54 -7.86
N ILE A 360 11.37 15.87 -8.01
CA ILE A 360 10.91 16.82 -6.99
C ILE A 360 9.71 17.55 -7.60
N PRO A 361 8.50 17.40 -7.04
CA PRO A 361 7.34 18.15 -7.51
C PRO A 361 7.60 19.65 -7.41
N THR A 362 7.36 20.39 -8.49
CA THR A 362 7.42 21.85 -8.45
C THR A 362 6.11 22.38 -7.90
N GLU A 363 6.16 23.19 -6.82
CA GLU A 363 5.03 24.00 -6.42
C GLU A 363 4.71 25.00 -7.58
N LYS A 364 3.47 25.00 -8.04
CA LYS A 364 3.01 26.01 -9.03
C LYS A 364 2.23 27.08 -8.33
#